data_8c01b85bf3018efe3317e5635a9c36ea
#
_entry.id   8c01b85bf3018efe3317e5635a9c36ea
#
_cell.length_a   1.000
_cell.length_b   1.000
_cell.length_c   1.000
_cell.angle_alpha   90.00
_cell.angle_beta   90.00
_cell.angle_gamma   90.00
#
_symmetry.space_group_name_H-M   'P 1'
#
loop_
_entity.id
_entity.type
_entity.pdbx_description
1 polymer ?
#
loop_
_entity_poly.entity_id
_entity_poly.type
_entity_poly.pdbx_seq_one_letter_code
_entity_poly.pdbx_strand_id
1 'polypeptide(L)'
;MIIFTLRRILLLIVTLFLLTFVGFSLSYFTPHAPLQGASLWNAWVFWFNGLIHWDFGVSSINGQPIAEQLKEVFPSTMELCILAFGFALIVGIPVGMIAGITRHKWQDNLINAIALLGFSIPVFWLALLLTLFCSLTLGWLPVSGRFDLLYEVKPITGFALIDAWLSDSPWRDEMIMSAIRHMILPVITLSVAPTTEVIRLMRISTIEVYDQNYVKAAATRGLSRFTILRRHVLHNALPPVIPRLGLQFSTMLTLAMITEMVFSWPGLGRWLINAIRQQDYAAISAGVMVCGSLVIIVNVISDILGAMANPLKHKEWYALR
;
A
#
# COMPACT_ATOMS: atom_id res chain seq x y z
N MET A 1 -17.89 15.57 13.24
CA MET A 1 -16.50 15.51 12.71
C MET A 1 -15.49 15.52 13.84
N ILE A 2 -15.35 16.58 14.61
CA ILE A 2 -14.29 16.71 15.64
C ILE A 2 -14.24 15.52 16.60
N ILE A 3 -15.36 15.11 17.19
CA ILE A 3 -15.42 13.97 18.12
C ILE A 3 -15.02 12.65 17.45
N PHE A 4 -15.43 12.41 16.21
CA PHE A 4 -15.04 11.23 15.44
C PHE A 4 -13.52 11.22 15.18
N THR A 5 -12.98 12.34 14.68
CA THR A 5 -11.54 12.48 14.42
C THR A 5 -10.73 12.31 15.71
N LEU A 6 -11.16 12.94 16.82
CA LEU A 6 -10.49 12.80 18.11
C LEU A 6 -10.49 11.35 18.60
N ARG A 7 -11.62 10.65 18.47
CA ARG A 7 -11.71 9.20 18.82
C ARG A 7 -10.78 8.36 17.95
N ARG A 8 -10.68 8.65 16.62
CA ARG A 8 -9.76 7.93 15.72
C ARG A 8 -8.30 8.20 16.06
N ILE A 9 -7.94 9.45 16.38
CA ILE A 9 -6.58 9.79 16.83
C ILE A 9 -6.27 9.12 18.17
N LEU A 10 -7.20 9.10 19.13
CA LEU A 10 -7.01 8.40 20.38
C LEU A 10 -6.78 6.90 20.16
N LEU A 11 -7.58 6.27 19.30
CA LEU A 11 -7.39 4.86 18.94
C LEU A 11 -6.03 4.64 18.24
N LEU A 12 -5.59 5.55 17.37
CA LEU A 12 -4.26 5.52 16.78
C LEU A 12 -3.17 5.49 17.84
N ILE A 13 -3.22 6.42 18.79
CA ILE A 13 -2.23 6.51 19.88
C ILE A 13 -2.23 5.22 20.71
N VAL A 14 -3.40 4.72 21.10
CA VAL A 14 -3.52 3.49 21.89
C VAL A 14 -3.00 2.27 21.12
N THR A 15 -3.35 2.13 19.85
CA THR A 15 -2.89 0.99 19.04
C THR A 15 -1.40 1.05 18.75
N LEU A 16 -0.83 2.23 18.48
CA LEU A 16 0.62 2.41 18.35
C LEU A 16 1.34 2.10 19.66
N PHE A 17 0.78 2.53 20.79
CA PHE A 17 1.33 2.20 22.11
C PHE A 17 1.31 0.68 22.36
N LEU A 18 0.21 0.00 22.06
CA LEU A 18 0.13 -1.46 22.18
C LEU A 18 1.12 -2.16 21.25
N LEU A 19 1.34 -1.62 20.04
CA LEU A 19 2.33 -2.15 19.12
C LEU A 19 3.76 -2.10 19.70
N THR A 20 4.08 -1.11 20.55
CA THR A 20 5.40 -1.05 21.21
C THR A 20 5.68 -2.26 22.09
N PHE A 21 4.66 -2.84 22.73
CA PHE A 21 4.83 -4.07 23.52
C PHE A 21 5.15 -5.27 22.62
N VAL A 22 4.58 -5.33 21.42
CA VAL A 22 4.90 -6.38 20.44
C VAL A 22 6.36 -6.24 19.98
N GLY A 23 6.78 -5.04 19.57
CA GLY A 23 8.16 -4.79 19.17
C GLY A 23 9.17 -5.06 20.28
N PHE A 24 8.87 -4.59 21.49
CA PHE A 24 9.68 -4.87 22.69
C PHE A 24 9.78 -6.38 22.96
N SER A 25 8.67 -7.11 22.91
CA SER A 25 8.68 -8.56 23.14
C SER A 25 9.58 -9.30 22.15
N LEU A 26 9.54 -8.91 20.88
CA LEU A 26 10.43 -9.45 19.84
C LEU A 26 11.90 -9.15 20.08
N SER A 27 12.23 -8.07 20.79
CA SER A 27 13.60 -7.71 21.14
C SER A 27 14.06 -8.32 22.46
N TYR A 28 13.18 -8.41 23.46
CA TYR A 28 13.51 -8.82 24.82
C TYR A 28 13.62 -10.33 25.03
N PHE A 29 12.68 -11.10 24.43
CA PHE A 29 12.63 -12.56 24.62
C PHE A 29 13.52 -13.36 23.66
N THR A 30 14.43 -12.67 22.97
CA THR A 30 15.35 -13.31 22.02
C THR A 30 16.64 -13.74 22.68
N PRO A 31 17.34 -14.76 22.15
CA PRO A 31 18.63 -15.14 22.65
C PRO A 31 19.62 -13.96 22.60
N HIS A 32 20.37 -13.75 23.69
CA HIS A 32 21.39 -12.70 23.79
C HIS A 32 20.84 -11.25 23.74
N ALA A 33 19.58 -11.05 24.13
CA ALA A 33 19.02 -9.69 24.22
C ALA A 33 19.85 -8.84 25.21
N PRO A 34 20.26 -7.61 24.81
CA PRO A 34 21.15 -6.77 25.62
C PRO A 34 20.56 -6.34 26.97
N LEU A 35 19.24 -6.47 27.14
CA LEU A 35 18.50 -6.10 28.36
C LEU A 35 18.07 -7.32 29.20
N GLN A 36 18.57 -8.54 28.90
CA GLN A 36 18.28 -9.72 29.71
C GLN A 36 18.82 -9.54 31.12
N GLY A 37 17.92 -9.71 32.11
CA GLY A 37 18.25 -9.53 33.55
C GLY A 37 17.77 -8.22 34.16
N ALA A 38 17.40 -7.23 33.38
CA ALA A 38 16.69 -6.05 33.87
C ALA A 38 15.20 -6.38 34.13
N SER A 39 14.54 -5.63 35.05
CA SER A 39 13.10 -5.76 35.22
C SER A 39 12.40 -5.42 33.88
N LEU A 40 11.34 -6.15 33.54
CA LEU A 40 10.58 -5.96 32.29
C LEU A 40 10.17 -4.50 32.06
N TRP A 41 9.78 -3.80 33.13
CA TRP A 41 9.40 -2.40 33.03
C TRP A 41 10.57 -1.49 32.68
N ASN A 42 11.70 -1.63 33.35
CA ASN A 42 12.88 -0.81 33.08
C ASN A 42 13.45 -1.09 31.68
N ALA A 43 13.45 -2.35 31.25
CA ALA A 43 13.86 -2.74 29.91
C ALA A 43 12.95 -2.16 28.84
N TRP A 44 11.62 -2.18 29.04
CA TRP A 44 10.66 -1.59 28.12
C TRP A 44 10.82 -0.07 28.05
N VAL A 45 10.96 0.62 29.18
CA VAL A 45 11.17 2.09 29.21
C VAL A 45 12.43 2.48 28.47
N PHE A 46 13.53 1.75 28.68
CA PHE A 46 14.78 1.98 27.95
C PHE A 46 14.61 1.80 26.44
N TRP A 47 14.04 0.68 26.03
CA TRP A 47 13.77 0.38 24.63
C TRP A 47 12.81 1.39 23.98
N PHE A 48 11.74 1.78 24.68
CA PHE A 48 10.78 2.77 24.22
C PHE A 48 11.40 4.16 24.09
N ASN A 49 12.32 4.53 24.97
CA ASN A 49 13.07 5.78 24.85
C ASN A 49 13.96 5.79 23.59
N GLY A 50 14.63 4.69 23.27
CA GLY A 50 15.34 4.53 22.01
C GLY A 50 14.41 4.73 20.80
N LEU A 51 13.24 4.07 20.81
CA LEU A 51 12.25 4.18 19.73
C LEU A 51 11.80 5.63 19.47
N ILE A 52 11.57 6.44 20.52
CA ILE A 52 11.20 7.86 20.37
C ILE A 52 12.32 8.67 19.71
N HIS A 53 13.58 8.31 19.94
CA HIS A 53 14.75 8.97 19.35
C HIS A 53 15.18 8.35 18.01
N TRP A 54 14.34 7.50 17.38
CA TRP A 54 14.66 6.78 16.14
C TRP A 54 15.90 5.87 16.24
N ASP A 55 16.24 5.45 17.44
CA ASP A 55 17.28 4.47 17.69
C ASP A 55 16.65 3.08 17.81
N PHE A 56 16.73 2.31 16.74
CA PHE A 56 16.29 0.93 16.68
C PHE A 56 17.41 -0.07 17.02
N GLY A 57 18.57 0.43 17.43
CA GLY A 57 19.77 -0.34 17.64
C GLY A 57 20.54 -0.62 16.36
N VAL A 58 21.47 -1.58 16.47
CA VAL A 58 22.34 -2.00 15.37
C VAL A 58 22.03 -3.44 14.97
N SER A 59 22.17 -3.74 13.68
CA SER A 59 22.04 -5.08 13.16
C SER A 59 23.11 -5.99 13.74
N SER A 60 22.71 -7.16 14.22
CA SER A 60 23.63 -8.18 14.74
C SER A 60 24.47 -8.85 13.65
N ILE A 61 24.11 -8.67 12.38
CA ILE A 61 24.73 -9.32 11.23
C ILE A 61 25.82 -8.44 10.61
N ASN A 62 25.49 -7.17 10.32
CA ASN A 62 26.39 -6.26 9.61
C ASN A 62 26.91 -5.09 10.46
N GLY A 63 26.44 -4.96 11.72
CA GLY A 63 26.83 -3.88 12.63
C GLY A 63 26.36 -2.48 12.22
N GLN A 64 25.51 -2.35 11.20
CA GLN A 64 25.00 -1.06 10.75
C GLN A 64 23.80 -0.61 11.59
N PRO A 65 23.61 0.70 11.80
CA PRO A 65 22.41 1.23 12.43
C PRO A 65 21.15 0.86 11.63
N ILE A 66 20.16 0.28 12.31
CA ILE A 66 18.91 -0.16 11.67
C ILE A 66 18.13 1.03 11.12
N ALA A 67 18.18 2.18 11.77
CA ALA A 67 17.55 3.40 11.31
C ALA A 67 18.04 3.85 9.91
N GLU A 68 19.33 3.65 9.60
CA GLU A 68 19.89 3.97 8.28
C GLU A 68 19.40 2.99 7.22
N GLN A 69 19.41 1.69 7.54
CA GLN A 69 18.88 0.67 6.63
C GLN A 69 17.39 0.92 6.31
N LEU A 70 16.59 1.32 7.30
CA LEU A 70 15.18 1.65 7.11
C LEU A 70 14.98 2.86 6.19
N LYS A 71 15.84 3.88 6.27
CA LYS A 71 15.79 5.05 5.36
C LYS A 71 16.00 4.67 3.89
N GLU A 72 16.75 3.60 3.63
CA GLU A 72 17.01 3.12 2.26
C GLU A 72 15.86 2.24 1.74
N VAL A 73 15.39 1.29 2.58
CA VAL A 73 14.42 0.27 2.11
C VAL A 73 12.97 0.75 2.17
N PHE A 74 12.60 1.62 3.12
CA PHE A 74 11.24 2.09 3.29
C PHE A 74 10.71 2.88 2.07
N PRO A 75 11.46 3.88 1.52
CA PRO A 75 11.01 4.59 0.32
C PRO A 75 10.81 3.67 -0.88
N SER A 76 11.65 2.65 -1.03
CA SER A 76 11.53 1.64 -2.10
C SER A 76 10.19 0.91 -2.09
N THR A 77 9.75 0.45 -0.91
CA THR A 77 8.44 -0.18 -0.75
C THR A 77 7.31 0.81 -1.00
N MET A 78 7.44 2.03 -0.47
CA MET A 78 6.42 3.07 -0.66
C MET A 78 6.26 3.46 -2.12
N GLU A 79 7.35 3.57 -2.88
CA GLU A 79 7.30 3.84 -4.32
C GLU A 79 6.50 2.77 -5.07
N LEU A 80 6.81 1.51 -4.83
CA LEU A 80 6.10 0.39 -5.43
C LEU A 80 4.61 0.38 -5.05
N CYS A 81 4.31 0.57 -3.76
CA CYS A 81 2.94 0.58 -3.26
C CYS A 81 2.12 1.76 -3.77
N ILE A 82 2.69 2.97 -3.79
CA ILE A 82 2.01 4.17 -4.30
C ILE A 82 1.68 4.02 -5.79
N LEU A 83 2.63 3.53 -6.59
CA LEU A 83 2.42 3.32 -8.03
C LEU A 83 1.39 2.23 -8.30
N ALA A 84 1.49 1.08 -7.61
CA ALA A 84 0.53 -0.02 -7.76
C ALA A 84 -0.89 0.38 -7.30
N PHE A 85 -0.99 1.10 -6.19
CA PHE A 85 -2.29 1.56 -5.69
C PHE A 85 -2.87 2.67 -6.56
N GLY A 86 -2.04 3.59 -7.05
CA GLY A 86 -2.42 4.61 -8.02
C GLY A 86 -2.99 3.98 -9.29
N PHE A 87 -2.31 2.95 -9.84
CA PHE A 87 -2.81 2.18 -10.96
C PHE A 87 -4.16 1.52 -10.65
N ALA A 88 -4.29 0.90 -9.46
CA ALA A 88 -5.54 0.28 -9.03
C ALA A 88 -6.71 1.27 -8.98
N LEU A 89 -6.48 2.50 -8.53
CA LEU A 89 -7.49 3.54 -8.50
C LEU A 89 -7.84 4.06 -9.90
N ILE A 90 -6.82 4.36 -10.72
CA ILE A 90 -6.99 4.89 -12.08
C ILE A 90 -7.77 3.92 -12.97
N VAL A 91 -7.51 2.62 -12.84
CA VAL A 91 -8.20 1.58 -13.62
C VAL A 91 -9.48 1.12 -12.92
N GLY A 92 -9.40 0.83 -11.62
CA GLY A 92 -10.49 0.22 -10.86
C GLY A 92 -11.73 1.09 -10.73
N ILE A 93 -11.55 2.41 -10.52
CA ILE A 93 -12.70 3.33 -10.37
C ILE A 93 -13.52 3.43 -11.67
N PRO A 94 -12.94 3.74 -12.84
CA PRO A 94 -13.70 3.82 -14.08
C PRO A 94 -14.31 2.48 -14.51
N VAL A 95 -13.54 1.40 -14.41
CA VAL A 95 -14.00 0.05 -14.81
C VAL A 95 -15.13 -0.42 -13.90
N GLY A 96 -15.01 -0.22 -12.59
CA GLY A 96 -16.08 -0.54 -11.63
C GLY A 96 -17.36 0.29 -11.86
N MET A 97 -17.21 1.58 -12.20
CA MET A 97 -18.33 2.43 -12.57
C MET A 97 -19.02 1.92 -13.85
N ILE A 98 -18.24 1.55 -14.88
CA ILE A 98 -18.79 0.97 -16.11
C ILE A 98 -19.56 -0.33 -15.81
N ALA A 99 -18.99 -1.23 -15.00
CA ALA A 99 -19.66 -2.46 -14.58
C ALA A 99 -20.98 -2.17 -13.86
N GLY A 100 -21.00 -1.17 -12.95
CA GLY A 100 -22.21 -0.78 -12.22
C GLY A 100 -23.33 -0.25 -13.12
N ILE A 101 -23.00 0.61 -14.09
CA ILE A 101 -23.96 1.19 -15.05
C ILE A 101 -24.49 0.15 -16.02
N THR A 102 -23.66 -0.81 -16.41
CA THR A 102 -24.01 -1.88 -17.34
C THR A 102 -24.49 -3.15 -16.63
N ARG A 103 -25.01 -3.01 -15.41
CA ARG A 103 -25.51 -4.12 -14.60
C ARG A 103 -26.39 -5.08 -15.42
N HIS A 104 -26.13 -6.38 -15.26
CA HIS A 104 -26.79 -7.49 -15.99
C HIS A 104 -26.55 -7.53 -17.51
N LYS A 105 -25.66 -6.68 -18.06
CA LYS A 105 -25.25 -6.78 -19.45
C LYS A 105 -23.95 -7.57 -19.59
N TRP A 106 -23.58 -7.91 -20.82
CA TRP A 106 -22.38 -8.69 -21.10
C TRP A 106 -21.08 -8.02 -20.61
N GLN A 107 -21.02 -6.66 -20.66
CA GLN A 107 -19.86 -5.89 -20.15
C GLN A 107 -19.65 -6.10 -18.66
N ASP A 108 -20.75 -6.03 -17.87
CA ASP A 108 -20.71 -6.32 -16.43
C ASP A 108 -20.21 -7.73 -16.15
N ASN A 109 -20.75 -8.72 -16.87
CA ASN A 109 -20.36 -10.12 -16.71
C ASN A 109 -18.88 -10.34 -17.07
N LEU A 110 -18.40 -9.72 -18.16
CA LEU A 110 -17.01 -9.81 -18.58
C LEU A 110 -16.06 -9.16 -17.55
N ILE A 111 -16.37 -7.95 -17.08
CA ILE A 111 -15.56 -7.24 -16.08
C ILE A 111 -15.50 -8.06 -14.79
N ASN A 112 -16.63 -8.61 -14.33
CA ASN A 112 -16.65 -9.44 -13.13
C ASN A 112 -15.88 -10.75 -13.32
N ALA A 113 -15.95 -11.38 -14.49
CA ALA A 113 -15.18 -12.61 -14.77
C ALA A 113 -13.67 -12.33 -14.75
N ILE A 114 -13.22 -11.24 -15.39
CA ILE A 114 -11.80 -10.83 -15.36
C ILE A 114 -11.36 -10.48 -13.95
N ALA A 115 -12.17 -9.72 -13.19
CA ALA A 115 -11.88 -9.39 -11.81
C ALA A 115 -11.77 -10.64 -10.93
N LEU A 116 -12.68 -11.61 -11.09
CA LEU A 116 -12.64 -12.87 -10.35
C LEU A 116 -11.38 -13.69 -10.68
N LEU A 117 -11.01 -13.77 -11.96
CA LEU A 117 -9.75 -14.40 -12.38
C LEU A 117 -8.54 -13.72 -11.75
N GLY A 118 -8.46 -12.37 -11.82
CA GLY A 118 -7.36 -11.62 -11.22
C GLY A 118 -7.25 -11.81 -9.70
N PHE A 119 -8.37 -11.93 -8.99
CA PHE A 119 -8.39 -12.19 -7.56
C PHE A 119 -7.97 -13.62 -7.21
N SER A 120 -8.26 -14.60 -8.10
CA SER A 120 -7.98 -16.02 -7.87
C SER A 120 -6.52 -16.40 -8.10
N ILE A 121 -5.77 -15.58 -8.83
CA ILE A 121 -4.37 -15.85 -9.16
C ILE A 121 -3.47 -15.45 -7.97
N PRO A 122 -2.66 -16.38 -7.41
CA PRO A 122 -1.68 -16.00 -6.38
C PRO A 122 -0.65 -15.00 -6.93
N VAL A 123 -0.37 -13.94 -6.18
CA VAL A 123 0.53 -12.85 -6.59
C VAL A 123 1.91 -13.36 -7.02
N PHE A 124 2.50 -14.28 -6.26
CA PHE A 124 3.81 -14.85 -6.60
C PHE A 124 3.79 -15.62 -7.93
N TRP A 125 2.70 -16.34 -8.20
CA TRP A 125 2.55 -17.11 -9.44
C TRP A 125 2.38 -16.17 -10.65
N LEU A 126 1.57 -15.12 -10.49
CA LEU A 126 1.44 -14.06 -11.51
C LEU A 126 2.78 -13.39 -11.78
N ALA A 127 3.55 -13.06 -10.74
CA ALA A 127 4.88 -12.48 -10.86
C ALA A 127 5.80 -13.36 -11.72
N LEU A 128 5.85 -14.66 -11.41
CA LEU A 128 6.68 -15.62 -12.15
C LEU A 128 6.23 -15.79 -13.60
N LEU A 129 4.91 -15.84 -13.85
CA LEU A 129 4.38 -15.93 -15.23
C LEU A 129 4.71 -14.68 -16.05
N LEU A 130 4.53 -13.49 -15.48
CA LEU A 130 4.85 -12.24 -16.16
C LEU A 130 6.35 -12.13 -16.43
N THR A 131 7.20 -12.53 -15.48
CA THR A 131 8.65 -12.59 -15.69
C THR A 131 9.02 -13.57 -16.80
N LEU A 132 8.47 -14.80 -16.75
CA LEU A 132 8.71 -15.81 -17.77
C LEU A 132 8.32 -15.30 -19.16
N PHE A 133 7.13 -14.72 -19.30
CA PHE A 133 6.59 -14.32 -20.58
C PHE A 133 7.20 -12.99 -21.07
N CYS A 134 7.11 -11.91 -20.26
CA CYS A 134 7.54 -10.59 -20.71
C CYS A 134 9.05 -10.39 -20.70
N SER A 135 9.76 -11.01 -19.76
CA SER A 135 11.22 -10.82 -19.64
C SER A 135 11.99 -11.90 -20.36
N LEU A 136 11.75 -13.18 -20.07
CA LEU A 136 12.58 -14.26 -20.58
C LEU A 136 12.19 -14.68 -22.01
N THR A 137 10.89 -14.70 -22.34
CA THR A 137 10.44 -15.13 -23.68
C THR A 137 10.46 -13.98 -24.67
N LEU A 138 9.90 -12.83 -24.32
CA LEU A 138 9.78 -11.68 -25.23
C LEU A 138 10.95 -10.68 -25.13
N GLY A 139 11.72 -10.69 -24.04
CA GLY A 139 12.82 -9.76 -23.83
C GLY A 139 12.40 -8.27 -23.71
N TRP A 140 11.12 -8.01 -23.37
CA TRP A 140 10.60 -6.64 -23.36
C TRP A 140 10.99 -5.87 -22.11
N LEU A 141 11.02 -6.53 -20.96
CA LEU A 141 11.19 -5.93 -19.66
C LEU A 141 12.27 -6.67 -18.86
N PRO A 142 12.94 -6.00 -17.92
CA PRO A 142 13.95 -6.63 -17.06
C PRO A 142 13.33 -7.67 -16.14
N VAL A 143 14.14 -8.65 -15.73
CA VAL A 143 13.71 -9.77 -14.86
C VAL A 143 13.57 -9.32 -13.42
N SER A 144 14.49 -8.48 -12.92
CA SER A 144 14.61 -8.14 -11.52
C SER A 144 15.46 -6.89 -11.30
N GLY A 145 15.45 -6.38 -10.08
CA GLY A 145 16.22 -5.20 -9.69
C GLY A 145 15.42 -3.91 -9.85
N ARG A 146 16.08 -2.80 -9.64
CA ARG A 146 15.48 -1.46 -9.62
C ARG A 146 16.01 -0.59 -10.77
N PHE A 147 17.23 -0.87 -11.20
CA PHE A 147 17.94 -0.26 -12.32
C PHE A 147 18.74 -1.31 -13.06
N ASP A 148 19.12 -1.00 -14.28
CA ASP A 148 20.14 -1.74 -14.99
C ASP A 148 21.48 -1.61 -14.24
N LEU A 149 22.26 -2.70 -14.19
CA LEU A 149 23.54 -2.75 -13.48
C LEU A 149 24.58 -1.77 -14.04
N LEU A 150 24.34 -1.21 -15.21
CA LEU A 150 25.21 -0.19 -15.82
C LEU A 150 25.09 1.18 -15.15
N TYR A 151 24.02 1.43 -14.40
CA TYR A 151 23.74 2.73 -13.81
C TYR A 151 23.89 2.72 -12.29
N GLU A 152 24.79 3.54 -11.79
CA GLU A 152 24.93 3.80 -10.35
C GLU A 152 24.15 5.07 -10.00
N VAL A 153 22.96 4.89 -9.40
CA VAL A 153 22.09 5.97 -8.94
C VAL A 153 22.29 6.16 -7.45
N LYS A 154 22.78 7.33 -7.04
CA LYS A 154 22.93 7.66 -5.62
C LYS A 154 21.56 7.85 -4.98
N PRO A 155 21.24 7.16 -3.87
CA PRO A 155 19.99 7.36 -3.15
C PRO A 155 20.00 8.72 -2.44
N ILE A 156 19.14 9.64 -2.87
CA ILE A 156 18.93 10.97 -2.26
C ILE A 156 17.63 10.93 -1.45
N THR A 157 16.54 10.53 -2.10
CA THR A 157 15.21 10.40 -1.51
C THR A 157 14.83 8.97 -1.23
N GLY A 158 15.52 8.01 -1.85
CA GLY A 158 15.22 6.59 -1.83
C GLY A 158 14.12 6.16 -2.81
N PHE A 159 13.51 7.10 -3.55
CA PHE A 159 12.59 6.84 -4.65
C PHE A 159 13.37 6.78 -5.98
N ALA A 160 13.37 5.64 -6.67
CA ALA A 160 14.19 5.42 -7.86
C ALA A 160 13.94 6.44 -8.96
N LEU A 161 12.67 6.76 -9.23
CA LEU A 161 12.33 7.73 -10.28
C LEU A 161 12.79 9.14 -9.91
N ILE A 162 12.64 9.52 -8.63
CA ILE A 162 13.04 10.85 -8.15
C ILE A 162 14.56 10.96 -8.12
N ASP A 163 15.25 9.94 -7.61
CA ASP A 163 16.70 9.92 -7.50
C ASP A 163 17.36 9.92 -8.89
N ALA A 164 16.82 9.16 -9.85
CA ALA A 164 17.25 9.21 -11.25
C ALA A 164 17.03 10.61 -11.87
N TRP A 165 15.89 11.24 -11.59
CA TRP A 165 15.59 12.58 -12.10
C TRP A 165 16.48 13.67 -11.47
N LEU A 166 16.86 13.52 -10.20
CA LEU A 166 17.75 14.44 -9.48
C LEU A 166 19.23 14.20 -9.79
N SER A 167 19.56 13.14 -10.54
CA SER A 167 20.94 12.83 -10.89
C SER A 167 21.53 13.84 -11.87
N ASP A 168 22.74 14.32 -11.58
CA ASP A 168 23.52 15.17 -12.49
C ASP A 168 24.29 14.39 -13.58
N SER A 169 24.00 13.07 -13.68
CA SER A 169 24.65 12.20 -14.67
C SER A 169 24.25 12.56 -16.09
N PRO A 170 25.17 12.51 -17.08
CA PRO A 170 24.85 12.64 -18.50
C PRO A 170 23.86 11.55 -18.99
N TRP A 171 23.73 10.42 -18.28
CA TRP A 171 22.83 9.30 -18.56
C TRP A 171 21.49 9.37 -17.79
N ARG A 172 21.09 10.57 -17.38
CA ARG A 172 19.88 10.76 -16.54
C ARG A 172 18.61 10.19 -17.20
N ASP A 173 18.42 10.44 -18.48
CA ASP A 173 17.21 10.02 -19.19
C ASP A 173 17.16 8.49 -19.36
N GLU A 174 18.31 7.86 -19.58
CA GLU A 174 18.44 6.41 -19.62
C GLU A 174 18.21 5.79 -18.24
N MET A 175 18.69 6.42 -17.16
CA MET A 175 18.44 5.99 -15.78
C MET A 175 16.93 6.04 -15.46
N ILE A 176 16.23 7.11 -15.84
CA ILE A 176 14.77 7.24 -15.66
C ILE A 176 14.05 6.14 -16.44
N MET A 177 14.42 5.94 -17.71
CA MET A 177 13.83 4.89 -18.54
C MET A 177 14.09 3.50 -17.97
N SER A 178 15.30 3.25 -17.46
CA SER A 178 15.65 2.00 -16.78
C SER A 178 14.78 1.79 -15.56
N ALA A 179 14.63 2.80 -14.68
CA ALA A 179 13.75 2.73 -13.51
C ALA A 179 12.30 2.38 -13.88
N ILE A 180 11.74 3.09 -14.88
CA ILE A 180 10.37 2.83 -15.37
C ILE A 180 10.24 1.38 -15.84
N ARG A 181 11.16 0.87 -16.65
CA ARG A 181 11.09 -0.50 -17.18
C ARG A 181 11.16 -1.55 -16.07
N HIS A 182 11.97 -1.33 -15.02
CA HIS A 182 12.07 -2.23 -13.87
C HIS A 182 10.83 -2.20 -12.97
N MET A 183 10.08 -1.10 -12.96
CA MET A 183 8.86 -0.96 -12.15
C MET A 183 7.62 -1.58 -12.79
N ILE A 184 7.56 -1.73 -14.13
CA ILE A 184 6.34 -2.15 -14.81
C ILE A 184 5.82 -3.50 -14.30
N LEU A 185 6.64 -4.54 -14.28
CA LEU A 185 6.20 -5.88 -13.86
C LEU A 185 5.84 -5.94 -12.37
N PRO A 186 6.66 -5.42 -11.43
CA PRO A 186 6.31 -5.37 -10.03
C PRO A 186 5.01 -4.58 -9.77
N VAL A 187 4.83 -3.42 -10.40
CA VAL A 187 3.62 -2.58 -10.24
C VAL A 187 2.39 -3.29 -10.77
N ILE A 188 2.43 -3.88 -11.97
CA ILE A 188 1.31 -4.63 -12.52
C ILE A 188 0.96 -5.80 -11.60
N THR A 189 1.95 -6.60 -11.22
CA THR A 189 1.74 -7.76 -10.34
C THR A 189 1.06 -7.36 -9.03
N LEU A 190 1.58 -6.34 -8.38
CA LEU A 190 1.07 -5.88 -7.08
C LEU A 190 -0.29 -5.21 -7.20
N SER A 191 -0.60 -4.59 -8.34
CA SER A 191 -1.85 -3.84 -8.54
C SER A 191 -3.06 -4.73 -8.83
N VAL A 192 -2.91 -5.97 -9.30
CA VAL A 192 -4.04 -6.81 -9.71
C VAL A 192 -5.06 -7.02 -8.61
N ALA A 193 -4.64 -7.45 -7.42
CA ALA A 193 -5.54 -7.69 -6.30
C ALA A 193 -6.29 -6.42 -5.85
N PRO A 194 -5.64 -5.27 -5.57
CA PRO A 194 -6.35 -4.06 -5.21
C PRO A 194 -7.21 -3.51 -6.35
N THR A 195 -6.81 -3.65 -7.63
CA THR A 195 -7.63 -3.24 -8.78
C THR A 195 -8.95 -3.98 -8.82
N THR A 196 -8.92 -5.30 -8.67
CA THR A 196 -10.14 -6.12 -8.69
C THR A 196 -11.08 -5.77 -7.54
N GLU A 197 -10.55 -5.49 -6.36
CA GLU A 197 -11.34 -5.08 -5.22
C GLU A 197 -11.93 -3.68 -5.39
N VAL A 198 -11.17 -2.72 -5.93
CA VAL A 198 -11.67 -1.37 -6.27
C VAL A 198 -12.78 -1.46 -7.31
N ILE A 199 -12.63 -2.31 -8.35
CA ILE A 199 -13.69 -2.56 -9.34
C ILE A 199 -14.96 -3.05 -8.64
N ARG A 200 -14.86 -4.04 -7.76
CA ARG A 200 -15.99 -4.61 -7.02
C ARG A 200 -16.68 -3.56 -6.14
N LEU A 201 -15.92 -2.80 -5.37
CA LEU A 201 -16.44 -1.77 -4.48
C LEU A 201 -17.14 -0.64 -5.25
N MET A 202 -16.50 -0.16 -6.32
CA MET A 202 -17.06 0.89 -7.16
C MET A 202 -18.31 0.42 -7.92
N ARG A 203 -18.33 -0.85 -8.40
CA ARG A 203 -19.51 -1.42 -9.03
C ARG A 203 -20.71 -1.43 -8.08
N ILE A 204 -20.56 -1.91 -6.86
CA ILE A 204 -21.63 -1.96 -5.86
C ILE A 204 -22.13 -0.56 -5.56
N SER A 205 -21.24 0.35 -5.24
CA SER A 205 -21.59 1.73 -4.90
C SER A 205 -22.22 2.48 -6.08
N THR A 206 -21.76 2.21 -7.31
CA THR A 206 -22.36 2.80 -8.52
C THR A 206 -23.78 2.32 -8.74
N ILE A 207 -24.08 1.04 -8.54
CA ILE A 207 -25.44 0.48 -8.65
C ILE A 207 -26.36 1.18 -7.66
N GLU A 208 -25.96 1.29 -6.39
CA GLU A 208 -26.75 1.92 -5.34
C GLU A 208 -27.08 3.38 -5.66
N VAL A 209 -26.11 4.12 -6.20
CA VAL A 209 -26.29 5.55 -6.54
C VAL A 209 -27.08 5.74 -7.84
N TYR A 210 -26.82 4.91 -8.86
CA TYR A 210 -27.44 5.02 -10.17
C TYR A 210 -28.96 4.82 -10.13
N ASP A 211 -29.45 4.00 -9.20
CA ASP A 211 -30.87 3.73 -8.99
C ASP A 211 -31.62 4.86 -8.23
N GLN A 212 -30.90 5.87 -7.72
CA GLN A 212 -31.51 6.95 -6.94
C GLN A 212 -32.37 7.90 -7.78
N ASN A 213 -33.45 8.40 -7.17
CA ASN A 213 -34.43 9.29 -7.85
C ASN A 213 -33.82 10.59 -8.37
N TYR A 214 -32.82 11.16 -7.69
CA TYR A 214 -32.17 12.38 -8.15
C TYR A 214 -31.35 12.18 -9.44
N VAL A 215 -30.81 10.96 -9.65
CA VAL A 215 -30.10 10.61 -10.88
C VAL A 215 -31.07 10.46 -12.02
N LYS A 216 -32.22 9.83 -11.78
CA LYS A 216 -33.32 9.73 -12.76
C LYS A 216 -33.88 11.11 -13.13
N ALA A 217 -34.08 12.00 -12.14
CA ALA A 217 -34.50 13.37 -12.35
C ALA A 217 -33.47 14.20 -13.15
N ALA A 218 -32.18 13.95 -12.98
CA ALA A 218 -31.15 14.59 -13.79
C ALA A 218 -31.25 14.18 -15.27
N ALA A 219 -31.54 12.90 -15.53
CA ALA A 219 -31.75 12.38 -16.88
C ALA A 219 -33.01 13.02 -17.56
N THR A 220 -34.13 13.17 -16.84
CA THR A 220 -35.35 13.79 -17.38
C THR A 220 -35.17 15.28 -17.66
N ARG A 221 -34.21 15.95 -17.00
CA ARG A 221 -33.83 17.34 -17.28
C ARG A 221 -32.96 17.52 -18.53
N GLY A 222 -32.65 16.44 -19.26
CA GLY A 222 -31.87 16.49 -20.49
C GLY A 222 -30.36 16.60 -20.29
N LEU A 223 -29.84 16.34 -19.07
CA LEU A 223 -28.40 16.33 -18.86
C LEU A 223 -27.74 15.19 -19.63
N SER A 224 -26.56 15.47 -20.20
CA SER A 224 -25.78 14.43 -20.91
C SER A 224 -25.39 13.28 -19.99
N ARG A 225 -25.27 12.07 -20.54
CA ARG A 225 -24.85 10.87 -19.79
C ARG A 225 -23.52 11.10 -19.07
N PHE A 226 -22.56 11.74 -19.72
CA PHE A 226 -21.25 12.05 -19.13
C PHE A 226 -21.38 12.98 -17.92
N THR A 227 -22.23 14.03 -18.01
CA THR A 227 -22.48 14.95 -16.90
C THR A 227 -23.14 14.24 -15.72
N ILE A 228 -24.11 13.37 -15.99
CA ILE A 228 -24.78 12.56 -14.96
C ILE A 228 -23.76 11.67 -14.27
N LEU A 229 -22.92 10.94 -15.02
CA LEU A 229 -21.93 10.03 -14.48
C LEU A 229 -20.89 10.74 -13.63
N ARG A 230 -20.33 11.84 -14.12
CA ARG A 230 -19.27 12.58 -13.41
C ARG A 230 -19.81 13.31 -12.18
N ARG A 231 -20.92 14.05 -12.33
CA ARG A 231 -21.42 14.98 -11.30
C ARG A 231 -22.34 14.32 -10.28
N HIS A 232 -23.15 13.36 -10.71
CA HIS A 232 -24.18 12.77 -9.86
C HIS A 232 -23.81 11.35 -9.41
N VAL A 233 -23.22 10.52 -10.27
CA VAL A 233 -22.90 9.14 -9.93
C VAL A 233 -21.54 9.05 -9.23
N LEU A 234 -20.45 9.43 -9.89
CA LEU A 234 -19.09 9.30 -9.34
C LEU A 234 -18.94 10.06 -8.03
N HIS A 235 -19.41 11.31 -7.99
CA HIS A 235 -19.30 12.16 -6.80
C HIS A 235 -20.00 11.55 -5.57
N ASN A 236 -21.06 10.78 -5.74
CA ASN A 236 -21.80 10.17 -4.65
C ASN A 236 -21.43 8.68 -4.43
N ALA A 237 -20.89 8.01 -5.45
CA ALA A 237 -20.47 6.62 -5.34
C ALA A 237 -19.07 6.46 -4.71
N LEU A 238 -18.19 7.45 -4.88
CA LEU A 238 -16.81 7.37 -4.36
C LEU A 238 -16.72 7.47 -2.83
N PRO A 239 -17.41 8.38 -2.13
CA PRO A 239 -17.28 8.56 -0.68
C PRO A 239 -17.45 7.30 0.16
N PRO A 240 -18.43 6.41 -0.09
CA PRO A 240 -18.56 5.16 0.66
C PRO A 240 -17.42 4.16 0.45
N VAL A 241 -16.67 4.30 -0.65
CA VAL A 241 -15.55 3.41 -1.00
C VAL A 241 -14.27 3.82 -0.28
N ILE A 242 -14.04 5.12 -0.05
CA ILE A 242 -12.81 5.67 0.52
C ILE A 242 -12.34 4.96 1.81
N PRO A 243 -13.19 4.70 2.82
CA PRO A 243 -12.73 4.02 4.04
C PRO A 243 -12.20 2.61 3.78
N ARG A 244 -12.71 1.92 2.75
CA ARG A 244 -12.27 0.58 2.38
C ARG A 244 -10.95 0.57 1.62
N LEU A 245 -10.57 1.71 1.01
CA LEU A 245 -9.29 1.85 0.30
C LEU A 245 -8.10 1.74 1.25
N GLY A 246 -8.20 2.21 2.50
CA GLY A 246 -7.15 2.06 3.50
C GLY A 246 -6.87 0.59 3.83
N LEU A 247 -7.92 -0.20 4.01
CA LEU A 247 -7.78 -1.65 4.22
C LEU A 247 -7.11 -2.32 3.02
N GLN A 248 -7.48 -1.92 1.78
CA GLN A 248 -6.86 -2.44 0.56
C GLN A 248 -5.38 -2.09 0.46
N PHE A 249 -5.01 -0.86 0.80
CA PHE A 249 -3.60 -0.46 0.84
C PHE A 249 -2.82 -1.28 1.88
N SER A 250 -3.40 -1.51 3.05
CA SER A 250 -2.79 -2.33 4.12
C SER A 250 -2.59 -3.79 3.68
N THR A 251 -3.56 -4.38 3.00
CA THR A 251 -3.44 -5.74 2.44
C THR A 251 -2.37 -5.78 1.35
N MET A 252 -2.30 -4.75 0.52
CA MET A 252 -1.29 -4.62 -0.54
C MET A 252 0.13 -4.55 0.03
N LEU A 253 0.36 -3.91 1.18
CA LEU A 253 1.67 -3.90 1.85
C LEU A 253 2.16 -5.32 2.18
N THR A 254 1.27 -6.21 2.59
CA THR A 254 1.62 -7.63 2.82
C THR A 254 1.99 -8.33 1.52
N LEU A 255 1.25 -8.06 0.43
CA LEU A 255 1.54 -8.63 -0.89
C LEU A 255 2.83 -8.04 -1.50
N ALA A 256 3.18 -6.80 -1.15
CA ALA A 256 4.42 -6.16 -1.57
C ALA A 256 5.66 -6.95 -1.13
N MET A 257 5.66 -7.52 0.08
CA MET A 257 6.77 -8.34 0.57
C MET A 257 7.08 -9.52 -0.38
N ILE A 258 6.03 -10.18 -0.88
CA ILE A 258 6.17 -11.30 -1.81
C ILE A 258 6.67 -10.80 -3.18
N THR A 259 6.11 -9.70 -3.66
CA THR A 259 6.50 -9.08 -4.93
C THR A 259 7.97 -8.62 -4.90
N GLU A 260 8.41 -7.99 -3.81
CA GLU A 260 9.78 -7.57 -3.59
C GLU A 260 10.78 -8.75 -3.61
N MET A 261 10.37 -9.89 -3.04
CA MET A 261 11.19 -11.11 -3.07
C MET A 261 11.34 -11.65 -4.49
N VAL A 262 10.26 -11.75 -5.25
CA VAL A 262 10.28 -12.33 -6.60
C VAL A 262 11.09 -11.45 -7.56
N PHE A 263 10.87 -10.15 -7.54
CA PHE A 263 11.55 -9.20 -8.44
C PHE A 263 12.89 -8.69 -7.90
N SER A 264 13.38 -9.23 -6.77
CA SER A 264 14.60 -8.74 -6.11
C SER A 264 14.59 -7.24 -5.85
N TRP A 265 13.40 -6.67 -5.59
CA TRP A 265 13.24 -5.26 -5.28
C TRP A 265 13.81 -4.96 -3.88
N PRO A 266 14.66 -3.94 -3.72
CA PRO A 266 15.32 -3.64 -2.44
C PRO A 266 14.39 -2.87 -1.49
N GLY A 267 13.26 -3.48 -1.11
CA GLY A 267 12.27 -2.89 -0.24
C GLY A 267 12.28 -3.44 1.18
N LEU A 268 11.41 -2.86 2.03
CA LEU A 268 11.24 -3.17 3.44
C LEU A 268 10.81 -4.63 3.68
N GLY A 269 9.95 -5.18 2.81
CA GLY A 269 9.47 -6.54 2.93
C GLY A 269 10.59 -7.56 2.70
N ARG A 270 11.37 -7.38 1.63
CA ARG A 270 12.54 -8.21 1.34
C ARG A 270 13.59 -8.10 2.46
N TRP A 271 13.85 -6.88 2.94
CA TRP A 271 14.76 -6.63 4.04
C TRP A 271 14.31 -7.35 5.31
N LEU A 272 13.03 -7.27 5.67
CA LEU A 272 12.47 -7.95 6.85
C LEU A 272 12.54 -9.48 6.73
N ILE A 273 12.21 -10.05 5.55
CA ILE A 273 12.33 -11.50 5.32
C ILE A 273 13.79 -11.97 5.46
N ASN A 274 14.73 -11.17 4.97
CA ASN A 274 16.16 -11.47 5.14
C ASN A 274 16.60 -11.38 6.60
N ALA A 275 16.13 -10.38 7.35
CA ALA A 275 16.38 -10.27 8.79
C ALA A 275 15.84 -11.51 9.56
N ILE A 276 14.64 -12.00 9.20
CA ILE A 276 14.06 -13.21 9.79
C ILE A 276 14.94 -14.44 9.48
N ARG A 277 15.38 -14.59 8.22
CA ARG A 277 16.25 -15.72 7.82
C ARG A 277 17.60 -15.72 8.54
N GLN A 278 18.13 -14.53 8.80
CA GLN A 278 19.42 -14.33 9.48
C GLN A 278 19.29 -14.24 11.00
N GLN A 279 18.07 -14.31 11.54
CA GLN A 279 17.78 -14.16 12.97
C GLN A 279 18.27 -12.83 13.56
N ASP A 280 18.20 -11.75 12.77
CA ASP A 280 18.49 -10.39 13.24
C ASP A 280 17.29 -9.81 13.96
N TYR A 281 17.18 -10.09 15.23
CA TYR A 281 16.00 -9.76 16.03
C TYR A 281 15.78 -8.25 16.21
N ALA A 282 16.84 -7.45 16.22
CA ALA A 282 16.74 -6.00 16.29
C ALA A 282 16.11 -5.46 14.99
N ALA A 283 16.57 -5.95 13.84
CA ALA A 283 15.99 -5.63 12.54
C ALA A 283 14.53 -6.13 12.41
N ILE A 284 14.23 -7.34 12.90
CA ILE A 284 12.86 -7.90 12.90
C ILE A 284 11.92 -7.00 13.73
N SER A 285 12.32 -6.65 14.96
CA SER A 285 11.55 -5.78 15.85
C SER A 285 11.25 -4.43 15.17
N ALA A 286 12.27 -3.78 14.63
CA ALA A 286 12.14 -2.50 13.93
C ALA A 286 11.23 -2.61 12.69
N GLY A 287 11.41 -3.63 11.86
CA GLY A 287 10.59 -3.87 10.67
C GLY A 287 9.12 -4.10 11.00
N VAL A 288 8.82 -4.89 12.02
CA VAL A 288 7.44 -5.11 12.51
C VAL A 288 6.83 -3.81 13.02
N MET A 289 7.61 -2.99 13.75
CA MET A 289 7.16 -1.68 14.24
C MET A 289 6.83 -0.74 13.08
N VAL A 290 7.70 -0.64 12.09
CA VAL A 290 7.50 0.24 10.93
C VAL A 290 6.32 -0.22 10.08
N CYS A 291 6.25 -1.51 9.71
CA CYS A 291 5.13 -2.06 8.94
C CYS A 291 3.80 -1.92 9.69
N GLY A 292 3.77 -2.28 10.97
CA GLY A 292 2.57 -2.19 11.80
C GLY A 292 2.09 -0.74 11.97
N SER A 293 3.01 0.18 12.24
CA SER A 293 2.69 1.61 12.34
C SER A 293 2.13 2.17 11.03
N LEU A 294 2.72 1.82 9.89
CA LEU A 294 2.25 2.25 8.59
C LEU A 294 0.82 1.77 8.31
N VAL A 295 0.54 0.49 8.57
CA VAL A 295 -0.82 -0.08 8.42
C VAL A 295 -1.83 0.65 9.28
N ILE A 296 -1.52 0.88 10.56
CA ILE A 296 -2.41 1.59 11.49
C ILE A 296 -2.66 3.03 11.03
N ILE A 297 -1.61 3.75 10.65
CA ILE A 297 -1.69 5.15 10.20
C ILE A 297 -2.53 5.25 8.93
N VAL A 298 -2.27 4.42 7.92
CA VAL A 298 -3.02 4.43 6.65
C VAL A 298 -4.50 4.15 6.87
N ASN A 299 -4.85 3.19 7.73
CA ASN A 299 -6.25 2.90 8.04
C ASN A 299 -6.94 4.10 8.71
N VAL A 300 -6.29 4.74 9.69
CA VAL A 300 -6.86 5.92 10.36
C VAL A 300 -7.00 7.11 9.40
N ILE A 301 -6.01 7.36 8.55
CA ILE A 301 -6.10 8.40 7.51
C ILE A 301 -7.27 8.12 6.57
N SER A 302 -7.42 6.88 6.10
CA SER A 302 -8.52 6.48 5.22
C SER A 302 -9.89 6.66 5.87
N ASP A 303 -10.03 6.32 7.15
CA ASP A 303 -11.27 6.54 7.91
C ASP A 303 -11.61 8.03 8.03
N ILE A 304 -10.61 8.88 8.31
CA ILE A 304 -10.80 10.33 8.40
C ILE A 304 -11.17 10.91 7.04
N LEU A 305 -10.47 10.53 5.96
CA LEU A 305 -10.78 10.96 4.60
C LEU A 305 -12.18 10.51 4.17
N GLY A 306 -12.57 9.28 4.48
CA GLY A 306 -13.91 8.78 4.24
C GLY A 306 -14.99 9.55 4.99
N ALA A 307 -14.70 9.93 6.23
CA ALA A 307 -15.56 10.77 7.04
C ALA A 307 -15.72 12.17 6.44
N MET A 308 -14.64 12.78 5.97
CA MET A 308 -14.67 14.10 5.33
C MET A 308 -15.44 14.07 4.00
N ALA A 309 -15.31 12.99 3.24
CA ALA A 309 -15.95 12.83 1.94
C ALA A 309 -17.46 12.55 2.03
N ASN A 310 -17.98 12.03 3.16
CA ASN A 310 -19.38 11.68 3.31
C ASN A 310 -20.05 12.34 4.53
N PRO A 311 -20.36 13.63 4.47
CA PRO A 311 -20.96 14.37 5.58
C PRO A 311 -22.38 13.90 5.95
N LEU A 312 -23.11 13.23 5.06
CA LEU A 312 -24.49 12.78 5.29
C LEU A 312 -24.58 11.60 6.27
N LYS A 313 -23.55 10.75 6.34
CA LYS A 313 -23.49 9.63 7.30
C LYS A 313 -23.07 10.03 8.73
N HIS A 314 -22.84 11.33 8.97
CA HIS A 314 -22.50 11.80 10.32
C HIS A 314 -23.54 11.42 11.39
N LYS A 315 -24.82 11.39 11.04
CA LYS A 315 -25.89 11.02 11.99
C LYS A 315 -25.84 9.56 12.42
N GLU A 316 -25.51 8.64 11.52
CA GLU A 316 -25.39 7.21 11.84
C GLU A 316 -24.18 6.91 12.75
N TRP A 317 -23.10 7.68 12.65
CA TRP A 317 -21.90 7.49 13.48
C TRP A 317 -22.07 7.99 14.93
N TYR A 318 -23.05 8.86 15.16
CA TYR A 318 -23.45 9.27 16.50
C TYR A 318 -24.51 8.34 17.11
N ALA A 319 -25.24 7.57 16.29
CA ALA A 319 -26.29 6.66 16.75
C ALA A 319 -25.77 5.30 17.26
N LEU A 320 -24.50 4.97 17.03
CA LEU A 320 -23.81 3.81 17.61
C LEU A 320 -23.24 4.16 19.02
N ARG A 321 -24.12 4.69 19.87
CA ARG A 321 -23.87 4.84 21.32
C ARG A 321 -24.50 3.67 22.08
#